data_20756f97b766f5138b67fe4c6cd9fa90
#
_entry.id   20756f97b766f5138b67fe4c6cd9fa90
#
_cell.length_a   1.000
_cell.length_b   1.000
_cell.length_c   1.000
_cell.angle_alpha   90.00
_cell.angle_beta   90.00
_cell.angle_gamma   90.00
#
_symmetry.space_group_name_H-M   'P 1'
#
loop_
_entity.id
_entity.type
_entity.pdbx_description
1 polymer ?
#
loop_
_entity_poly.entity_id
_entity_poly.type
_entity_poly.pdbx_seq_one_letter_code
_entity_poly.pdbx_strand_id
1 'polypeptide(L)'
;MVKRKRKNNFGIVIFIGFVIYFFVIVISEMGLDLDFDLNYTNEDEIFRIISSTSTSKLDQEIIDYGEEIGVDVVIEHYGDLEIVDILNEDSSKYDAVWISNSIWLYMLENSYLVTDSKSIVINPVVMGIEKSKAEALGFVNKDVYNKDLLNAIKEGKLKYIMSSVTKTNTGATAYLSFLNNMAGSPEVLTEEMLKDEKLAEDLKAFFKGVQRVSGDEEYLTDMFLNGDYNAMINYENTLIEINQKLTSEGKEPLYLIYPVDGVAINDMPFAYISNNSSNTENRENFLKIQAYLRSEAMINKMQNEGFRSWYGGVNPNANQTTFNKDWGIDTTKYLNDMKYPSKTVITKALNLYIEALRKPTHVVFCLDVSGSMSGTGLDELKEAMTYILDYEQASKDNLQFSEKDKISIVTFNDEVARVYETKYGNQTQDVIYNINYLMAGGGTNIYDPTIEALRILNSETDDEEYTKTVILMTDGESNTGSYYDVQKYYHMNEETTPIYSITFGYSDESQLRQLAELSNAKVFDGKSGLKEAFAEVRSYN
;
A
#
# COMPACT_ATOMS: atom_id res chain seq x y z
N MET A 1 -10.82 11.00 22.16
CA MET A 1 -10.84 11.89 20.98
C MET A 1 -10.57 13.32 21.43
N VAL A 2 -9.34 13.79 21.36
CA VAL A 2 -8.99 15.20 21.63
C VAL A 2 -8.32 15.74 20.39
N LYS A 3 -9.10 16.44 19.57
CA LYS A 3 -8.58 17.21 18.43
C LYS A 3 -7.67 18.33 18.94
N ARG A 4 -6.35 18.18 18.79
CA ARG A 4 -5.43 19.32 18.90
C ARG A 4 -5.55 20.17 17.63
N LYS A 5 -6.16 21.35 17.74
CA LYS A 5 -6.11 22.41 16.72
C LYS A 5 -4.64 22.82 16.51
N ARG A 6 -4.08 22.56 15.35
CA ARG A 6 -2.85 23.21 14.88
C ARG A 6 -3.13 24.71 14.85
N LYS A 7 -2.47 25.47 15.70
CA LYS A 7 -2.44 26.95 15.61
C LYS A 7 -1.58 27.30 14.39
N ASN A 8 -2.16 28.01 13.46
CA ASN A 8 -1.48 28.56 12.29
C ASN A 8 -0.48 29.65 12.78
N ASN A 9 0.79 29.29 12.92
CA ASN A 9 1.85 30.21 13.33
C ASN A 9 2.41 31.05 12.17
N PHE A 10 1.87 30.91 10.97
CA PHE A 10 2.33 31.63 9.77
C PHE A 10 2.24 33.16 9.90
N GLY A 11 1.19 33.66 10.54
CA GLY A 11 1.05 35.11 10.82
C GLY A 11 2.06 35.63 11.85
N ILE A 12 2.50 34.80 12.77
CA ILE A 12 3.49 35.15 13.80
C ILE A 12 4.89 35.23 13.18
N VAL A 13 5.24 34.31 12.28
CA VAL A 13 6.54 34.31 11.58
C VAL A 13 6.68 35.53 10.68
N ILE A 14 5.64 35.91 9.94
CA ILE A 14 5.64 37.14 9.12
C ILE A 14 5.74 38.39 10.02
N PHE A 15 5.05 38.43 11.15
CA PHE A 15 5.12 39.59 12.06
C PHE A 15 6.50 39.71 12.73
N ILE A 16 7.12 38.62 13.13
CA ILE A 16 8.50 38.60 13.66
C ILE A 16 9.49 39.01 12.58
N GLY A 17 9.34 38.53 11.34
CA GLY A 17 10.16 38.95 10.20
C GLY A 17 10.06 40.44 9.92
N PHE A 18 8.87 41.05 10.01
CA PHE A 18 8.68 42.50 9.86
C PHE A 18 9.29 43.30 11.01
N VAL A 19 9.21 42.83 12.24
CA VAL A 19 9.80 43.47 13.43
C VAL A 19 11.33 43.41 13.35
N ILE A 20 11.90 42.28 12.95
CA ILE A 20 13.36 42.13 12.76
C ILE A 20 13.85 43.06 11.61
N TYR A 21 13.12 43.09 10.50
CA TYR A 21 13.47 43.98 9.36
C TYR A 21 13.43 45.46 9.74
N PHE A 22 12.44 45.89 10.52
CA PHE A 22 12.33 47.25 11.03
C PHE A 22 13.44 47.59 12.03
N PHE A 23 13.83 46.65 12.87
CA PHE A 23 14.93 46.77 13.83
C PHE A 23 16.28 46.92 13.10
N VAL A 24 16.51 46.12 12.04
CA VAL A 24 17.73 46.18 11.22
C VAL A 24 17.85 47.54 10.52
N ILE A 25 16.76 48.10 9.99
CA ILE A 25 16.77 49.45 9.36
C ILE A 25 17.09 50.53 10.38
N VAL A 26 16.49 50.49 11.58
CA VAL A 26 16.72 51.51 12.63
C VAL A 26 18.17 51.45 13.13
N ILE A 27 18.75 50.27 13.27
CA ILE A 27 20.15 50.09 13.70
C ILE A 27 21.13 50.51 12.61
N SER A 28 20.84 50.25 11.35
CA SER A 28 21.63 50.72 10.19
C SER A 28 21.66 52.25 10.11
N GLU A 29 20.55 52.91 10.42
CA GLU A 29 20.52 54.39 10.48
C GLU A 29 21.28 54.97 11.69
N MET A 30 21.49 54.15 12.76
CA MET A 30 22.28 54.54 13.95
C MET A 30 23.77 54.25 13.81
N GLY A 31 24.24 53.73 12.67
CA GLY A 31 25.67 53.52 12.39
C GLY A 31 26.33 52.43 13.23
N LEU A 32 25.54 51.49 13.76
CA LEU A 32 26.03 50.32 14.49
C LEU A 32 26.05 49.11 13.53
N ASP A 33 27.23 48.68 13.12
CA ASP A 33 27.42 47.37 12.43
C ASP A 33 27.20 46.25 13.43
N LEU A 34 26.03 45.64 13.37
CA LEU A 34 25.77 44.36 14.03
C LEU A 34 25.94 43.29 12.96
N ASP A 35 27.04 42.54 13.05
CA ASP A 35 27.15 41.23 12.42
C ASP A 35 26.11 40.31 13.08
N PHE A 36 24.92 40.22 12.47
CA PHE A 36 23.97 39.14 12.75
C PHE A 36 24.46 37.94 11.96
N ASP A 37 25.19 37.04 12.62
CA ASP A 37 25.26 35.64 12.21
C ASP A 37 23.84 35.07 12.29
N LEU A 38 23.07 35.23 11.23
CA LEU A 38 21.93 34.39 10.97
C LEU A 38 22.51 32.99 10.72
N ASN A 39 22.56 32.17 11.75
CA ASN A 39 22.76 30.75 11.57
C ASN A 39 21.66 30.27 10.61
N TYR A 40 21.97 30.30 9.32
CA TYR A 40 21.34 29.44 8.36
C TYR A 40 21.61 28.02 8.88
N THR A 41 20.59 27.30 9.33
CA THR A 41 20.68 25.86 9.47
C THR A 41 21.07 25.37 8.09
N ASN A 42 22.32 24.93 7.97
CA ASN A 42 22.81 24.32 6.75
C ASN A 42 21.90 23.12 6.47
N GLU A 43 21.31 23.05 5.28
CA GLU A 43 20.60 21.84 4.82
C GLU A 43 21.53 20.61 4.86
N ASP A 44 22.84 20.81 4.98
CA ASP A 44 23.89 19.80 5.08
C ASP A 44 23.97 19.10 6.46
N GLU A 45 23.23 19.56 7.49
CA GLU A 45 23.27 18.99 8.86
C GLU A 45 22.11 18.04 9.17
N ILE A 46 21.13 17.87 8.26
CA ILE A 46 19.95 17.02 8.46
C ILE A 46 20.27 15.60 8.00
N PHE A 47 20.11 14.63 8.91
CA PHE A 47 20.21 13.19 8.59
C PHE A 47 18.87 12.70 8.05
N ARG A 48 18.82 12.36 6.75
CA ARG A 48 17.58 11.98 6.05
C ARG A 48 17.47 10.47 5.90
N ILE A 49 16.34 9.94 6.36
CA ILE A 49 16.00 8.52 6.26
C ILE A 49 14.81 8.36 5.32
N ILE A 50 14.97 7.56 4.26
CA ILE A 50 13.84 7.04 3.51
C ILE A 50 13.39 5.73 4.16
N SER A 51 12.11 5.60 4.48
CA SER A 51 11.62 4.51 5.33
C SER A 51 10.32 3.90 4.81
N SER A 52 10.13 2.60 5.03
CA SER A 52 8.86 1.93 4.78
C SER A 52 7.78 2.46 5.73
N THR A 53 6.55 2.58 5.24
CA THR A 53 5.38 2.91 6.08
C THR A 53 5.21 1.95 7.26
N SER A 54 5.66 0.70 7.13
CA SER A 54 5.57 -0.32 8.20
C SER A 54 6.42 -0.01 9.44
N THR A 55 7.37 0.94 9.36
CA THR A 55 8.26 1.33 10.47
C THR A 55 7.79 2.59 11.20
N SER A 56 6.79 3.29 10.70
CA SER A 56 6.35 4.63 11.15
C SER A 56 6.08 4.75 12.66
N LYS A 57 5.68 3.65 13.30
CA LYS A 57 5.47 3.61 14.76
C LYS A 57 6.75 3.85 15.58
N LEU A 58 7.92 3.74 14.96
CA LEU A 58 9.23 3.87 15.61
C LEU A 58 9.92 5.20 15.31
N ASP A 59 9.28 6.09 14.56
CA ASP A 59 9.87 7.37 14.15
C ASP A 59 10.26 8.24 15.33
N GLN A 60 9.35 8.38 16.30
CA GLN A 60 9.59 9.24 17.45
C GLN A 60 10.82 8.78 18.25
N GLU A 61 11.05 7.46 18.32
CA GLU A 61 12.22 6.91 18.99
C GLU A 61 13.53 7.27 18.30
N ILE A 62 13.52 7.29 16.96
CA ILE A 62 14.71 7.64 16.18
C ILE A 62 14.96 9.14 16.26
N ILE A 63 13.92 9.96 16.20
CA ILE A 63 13.99 11.42 16.29
C ILE A 63 14.49 11.81 17.70
N ASP A 64 13.91 11.27 18.76
CA ASP A 64 14.31 11.54 20.13
C ASP A 64 15.78 11.16 20.38
N TYR A 65 16.21 9.99 19.84
CA TYR A 65 17.60 9.58 19.95
C TYR A 65 18.54 10.44 19.09
N GLY A 66 18.08 10.89 17.93
CA GLY A 66 18.79 11.88 17.10
C GLY A 66 19.07 13.17 17.88
N GLU A 67 18.05 13.73 18.56
CA GLU A 67 18.19 14.88 19.41
C GLU A 67 19.19 14.64 20.57
N GLU A 68 19.17 13.45 21.19
CA GLU A 68 20.10 13.07 22.27
C GLU A 68 21.56 13.10 21.81
N ILE A 69 21.82 12.66 20.57
CA ILE A 69 23.19 12.63 20.00
C ILE A 69 23.56 13.89 19.21
N GLY A 70 22.66 14.92 19.17
CA GLY A 70 22.86 16.19 18.49
C GLY A 70 22.72 16.13 16.96
N VAL A 71 21.85 15.24 16.45
CA VAL A 71 21.58 15.04 15.03
C VAL A 71 20.12 15.36 14.73
N ASP A 72 19.86 16.25 13.79
CA ASP A 72 18.50 16.54 13.30
C ASP A 72 18.10 15.46 12.29
N VAL A 73 17.09 14.65 12.63
CA VAL A 73 16.66 13.50 11.83
C VAL A 73 15.32 13.78 11.16
N VAL A 74 15.27 13.57 9.86
CA VAL A 74 14.05 13.64 9.05
C VAL A 74 13.77 12.25 8.46
N ILE A 75 12.54 11.77 8.61
CA ILE A 75 12.10 10.46 8.10
C ILE A 75 10.98 10.69 7.10
N GLU A 76 11.15 10.16 5.88
CA GLU A 76 10.15 10.21 4.82
C GLU A 76 9.67 8.79 4.54
N HIS A 77 8.32 8.59 4.52
CA HIS A 77 7.72 7.28 4.36
C HIS A 77 7.13 7.05 2.98
N TYR A 78 7.43 5.86 2.43
CA TYR A 78 6.92 5.38 1.15
C TYR A 78 6.63 3.88 1.22
N GLY A 79 5.93 3.34 0.21
CA GLY A 79 5.82 1.91 0.00
C GLY A 79 7.19 1.30 -0.36
N ASP A 80 7.43 0.05 0.02
CA ASP A 80 8.75 -0.59 -0.19
C ASP A 80 9.18 -0.65 -1.67
N LEU A 81 8.25 -0.92 -2.59
CA LEU A 81 8.56 -0.94 -4.02
C LEU A 81 8.80 0.48 -4.55
N GLU A 82 8.08 1.48 -4.05
CA GLU A 82 8.29 2.89 -4.38
C GLU A 82 9.64 3.40 -3.87
N ILE A 83 10.10 2.95 -2.69
CA ILE A 83 11.46 3.24 -2.21
C ILE A 83 12.51 2.75 -3.20
N VAL A 84 12.32 1.57 -3.79
CA VAL A 84 13.25 1.05 -4.82
C VAL A 84 13.29 1.99 -6.03
N ASP A 85 12.14 2.47 -6.49
CA ASP A 85 12.06 3.37 -7.64
C ASP A 85 12.70 4.73 -7.33
N ILE A 86 12.39 5.34 -6.18
CA ILE A 86 12.97 6.61 -5.73
C ILE A 86 14.50 6.49 -5.62
N LEU A 87 15.02 5.43 -5.01
CA LEU A 87 16.47 5.23 -4.84
C LEU A 87 17.19 4.91 -6.16
N ASN A 88 16.52 4.28 -7.12
CA ASN A 88 17.05 4.07 -8.47
C ASN A 88 17.09 5.38 -9.26
N GLU A 89 16.13 6.28 -9.07
CA GLU A 89 16.08 7.58 -9.72
C GLU A 89 17.11 8.55 -9.12
N ASP A 90 17.06 8.79 -7.81
CA ASP A 90 18.01 9.67 -7.10
C ASP A 90 18.15 9.30 -5.63
N SER A 91 19.19 8.55 -5.29
CA SER A 91 19.54 8.21 -3.90
C SER A 91 20.26 9.32 -3.13
N SER A 92 20.66 10.42 -3.78
CA SER A 92 21.54 11.43 -3.19
C SER A 92 20.89 12.27 -2.08
N LYS A 93 19.57 12.25 -1.99
CA LYS A 93 18.79 12.96 -0.98
C LYS A 93 18.85 12.32 0.41
N TYR A 94 19.21 11.04 0.50
CA TYR A 94 19.05 10.25 1.71
C TYR A 94 20.39 9.73 2.22
N ASP A 95 20.54 9.67 3.54
CA ASP A 95 21.70 9.12 4.24
C ASP A 95 21.50 7.66 4.62
N ALA A 96 20.25 7.25 4.85
CA ALA A 96 19.91 5.88 5.20
C ALA A 96 18.57 5.44 4.62
N VAL A 97 18.40 4.13 4.51
CA VAL A 97 17.15 3.47 4.13
C VAL A 97 16.74 2.47 5.20
N TRP A 98 15.46 2.50 5.58
CA TRP A 98 14.85 1.47 6.43
C TRP A 98 13.65 0.85 5.72
N ILE A 99 13.84 -0.34 5.19
CA ILE A 99 12.89 -1.02 4.33
C ILE A 99 12.41 -2.32 4.98
N SER A 100 11.22 -2.81 4.59
CA SER A 100 10.62 -3.98 5.25
C SER A 100 11.34 -5.29 4.97
N ASN A 101 12.01 -5.43 3.82
CA ASN A 101 12.69 -6.68 3.44
C ASN A 101 13.96 -6.42 2.64
N SER A 102 15.03 -7.15 2.95
CA SER A 102 16.33 -7.08 2.24
C SER A 102 16.23 -7.40 0.75
N ILE A 103 15.19 -8.10 0.30
CA ILE A 103 14.94 -8.39 -1.12
C ILE A 103 14.86 -7.10 -1.95
N TRP A 104 14.29 -6.03 -1.39
CA TRP A 104 14.14 -4.76 -2.10
C TRP A 104 15.46 -4.01 -2.22
N LEU A 105 16.33 -4.07 -1.20
CA LEU A 105 17.70 -3.55 -1.31
C LEU A 105 18.50 -4.33 -2.37
N TYR A 106 18.26 -5.63 -2.48
CA TYR A 106 18.84 -6.44 -3.54
C TYR A 106 18.30 -6.04 -4.92
N MET A 107 17.05 -5.60 -5.03
CA MET A 107 16.44 -5.17 -6.31
C MET A 107 16.96 -3.82 -6.83
N LEU A 108 17.63 -3.01 -6.02
CA LEU A 108 18.23 -1.74 -6.46
C LEU A 108 19.22 -1.95 -7.62
N GLU A 109 19.17 -1.10 -8.63
CA GLU A 109 20.12 -1.13 -9.77
C GLU A 109 21.56 -0.91 -9.28
N ASN A 110 21.74 0.07 -8.39
CA ASN A 110 23.00 0.45 -7.77
C ASN A 110 23.10 -0.05 -6.32
N SER A 111 22.80 -1.34 -6.08
CA SER A 111 22.78 -1.94 -4.73
C SER A 111 24.10 -1.82 -3.97
N TYR A 112 25.24 -1.56 -4.66
CA TYR A 112 26.54 -1.31 -4.05
C TYR A 112 26.63 0.02 -3.28
N LEU A 113 25.70 0.95 -3.52
CA LEU A 113 25.60 2.20 -2.75
C LEU A 113 25.04 1.96 -1.35
N VAL A 114 24.34 0.85 -1.13
CA VAL A 114 23.76 0.50 0.17
C VAL A 114 24.73 -0.35 0.94
N THR A 115 25.22 0.15 2.08
CA THR A 115 26.26 -0.48 2.91
C THR A 115 25.81 -0.60 4.37
N ASP A 116 26.58 -1.30 5.18
CA ASP A 116 26.36 -1.46 6.63
C ASP A 116 24.95 -1.94 7.01
N SER A 117 24.26 -2.63 6.09
CA SER A 117 22.91 -3.13 6.31
C SER A 117 22.84 -4.13 7.45
N LYS A 118 21.90 -3.94 8.38
CA LYS A 118 21.60 -4.89 9.45
C LYS A 118 20.11 -5.01 9.67
N SER A 119 19.64 -6.23 9.81
CA SER A 119 18.29 -6.53 10.28
C SER A 119 18.05 -5.89 11.65
N ILE A 120 16.93 -5.21 11.82
CA ILE A 120 16.52 -4.57 13.08
C ILE A 120 15.52 -5.47 13.82
N VAL A 121 14.50 -5.94 13.12
CA VAL A 121 13.46 -6.84 13.63
C VAL A 121 13.13 -7.88 12.57
N ILE A 122 12.49 -8.95 13.01
CA ILE A 122 11.86 -9.94 12.14
C ILE A 122 10.35 -9.81 12.26
N ASN A 123 9.67 -9.77 11.12
CA ASN A 123 8.22 -9.68 11.04
C ASN A 123 7.68 -10.65 9.98
N PRO A 124 7.22 -11.84 10.36
CA PRO A 124 6.68 -12.80 9.41
C PRO A 124 5.39 -12.31 8.79
N VAL A 125 5.15 -12.62 7.52
CA VAL A 125 3.84 -12.47 6.87
C VAL A 125 3.12 -13.81 6.93
N VAL A 126 1.94 -13.82 7.57
CA VAL A 126 1.17 -15.03 7.84
C VAL A 126 -0.31 -14.81 7.54
N MET A 127 -1.09 -15.88 7.54
CA MET A 127 -2.54 -15.81 7.38
C MET A 127 -3.22 -15.86 8.75
N GLY A 128 -3.95 -14.81 9.10
CA GLY A 128 -4.89 -14.80 10.22
C GLY A 128 -6.26 -15.27 9.75
N ILE A 129 -6.86 -16.26 10.43
CA ILE A 129 -8.18 -16.79 10.15
C ILE A 129 -9.01 -16.70 11.42
N GLU A 130 -10.28 -16.26 11.36
CA GLU A 130 -11.18 -16.31 12.52
C GLU A 130 -11.08 -17.66 13.23
N LYS A 131 -10.93 -17.65 14.55
CA LYS A 131 -10.58 -18.86 15.31
C LYS A 131 -11.58 -20.00 15.11
N SER A 132 -12.88 -19.72 15.13
CA SER A 132 -13.93 -20.71 14.87
C SER A 132 -13.82 -21.31 13.46
N LYS A 133 -13.45 -20.49 12.48
CA LYS A 133 -13.21 -20.92 11.10
C LYS A 133 -11.96 -21.78 11.00
N ALA A 134 -10.88 -21.41 11.67
CA ALA A 134 -9.65 -22.21 11.74
C ALA A 134 -9.89 -23.55 12.44
N GLU A 135 -10.75 -23.60 13.49
CA GLU A 135 -11.19 -24.82 14.15
C GLU A 135 -11.99 -25.72 13.19
N ALA A 136 -12.96 -25.15 12.46
CA ALA A 136 -13.76 -25.87 11.48
C ALA A 136 -12.92 -26.46 10.33
N LEU A 137 -11.84 -25.78 9.94
CA LEU A 137 -10.85 -26.26 8.95
C LEU A 137 -9.89 -27.30 9.55
N GLY A 138 -9.87 -27.47 10.87
CA GLY A 138 -8.98 -28.40 11.57
C GLY A 138 -7.53 -27.93 11.64
N PHE A 139 -7.28 -26.61 11.59
CA PHE A 139 -5.94 -26.01 11.59
C PHE A 139 -5.43 -25.68 12.98
N VAL A 140 -6.30 -25.55 13.98
CA VAL A 140 -5.92 -25.18 15.35
C VAL A 140 -5.08 -26.28 16.01
N ASN A 141 -3.92 -25.91 16.55
CA ASN A 141 -2.95 -26.79 17.19
C ASN A 141 -2.45 -27.95 16.30
N LYS A 142 -2.33 -27.71 14.99
CA LYS A 142 -1.78 -28.65 14.02
C LYS A 142 -0.71 -28.00 13.16
N ASP A 143 0.13 -28.85 12.58
CA ASP A 143 1.01 -28.44 11.50
C ASP A 143 0.18 -28.28 10.23
N VAL A 144 0.21 -27.06 9.67
CA VAL A 144 -0.51 -26.67 8.45
C VAL A 144 0.51 -26.42 7.35
N TYR A 145 0.27 -26.91 6.16
CA TYR A 145 1.09 -26.66 4.97
C TYR A 145 0.37 -25.68 4.03
N ASN A 146 1.10 -25.00 3.17
CA ASN A 146 0.50 -24.12 2.16
C ASN A 146 -0.51 -24.87 1.27
N LYS A 147 -0.26 -26.17 1.03
CA LYS A 147 -1.20 -27.06 0.33
C LYS A 147 -2.53 -27.26 1.06
N ASP A 148 -2.54 -27.24 2.39
CA ASP A 148 -3.78 -27.35 3.18
C ASP A 148 -4.62 -26.09 3.04
N LEU A 149 -3.98 -24.90 3.05
CA LEU A 149 -4.64 -23.63 2.73
C LEU A 149 -5.22 -23.65 1.32
N LEU A 150 -4.43 -24.06 0.33
CA LEU A 150 -4.88 -24.21 -1.06
C LEU A 150 -6.08 -25.14 -1.18
N ASN A 151 -6.09 -26.28 -0.51
CA ASN A 151 -7.21 -27.22 -0.53
C ASN A 151 -8.47 -26.60 0.06
N ALA A 152 -8.36 -25.88 1.20
CA ALA A 152 -9.50 -25.20 1.81
C ALA A 152 -10.07 -24.10 0.88
N ILE A 153 -9.21 -23.42 0.14
CA ILE A 153 -9.61 -22.43 -0.87
C ILE A 153 -10.30 -23.10 -2.06
N LYS A 154 -9.72 -24.19 -2.62
CA LYS A 154 -10.30 -24.96 -3.73
C LYS A 154 -11.68 -25.55 -3.39
N GLU A 155 -11.89 -25.89 -2.12
CA GLU A 155 -13.18 -26.37 -1.63
C GLU A 155 -14.19 -25.23 -1.33
N GLY A 156 -13.82 -23.98 -1.55
CA GLY A 156 -14.65 -22.81 -1.25
C GLY A 156 -14.85 -22.52 0.23
N LYS A 157 -14.08 -23.21 1.10
CA LYS A 157 -14.17 -23.10 2.56
C LYS A 157 -13.36 -21.95 3.14
N LEU A 158 -12.38 -21.44 2.40
CA LEU A 158 -11.52 -20.33 2.82
C LEU A 158 -11.46 -19.26 1.73
N LYS A 159 -11.82 -18.05 2.11
CA LYS A 159 -11.63 -16.83 1.34
C LYS A 159 -10.90 -15.82 2.23
N TYR A 160 -10.16 -14.89 1.64
CA TYR A 160 -9.34 -13.98 2.41
C TYR A 160 -9.14 -12.65 1.67
N ILE A 161 -8.69 -11.64 2.40
CA ILE A 161 -8.19 -10.38 1.84
C ILE A 161 -6.68 -10.30 1.99
N MET A 162 -6.01 -9.54 1.13
CA MET A 162 -4.57 -9.34 1.18
C MET A 162 -4.18 -8.00 0.59
N SER A 163 -2.97 -7.56 0.83
CA SER A 163 -2.42 -6.38 0.16
C SER A 163 -1.90 -6.71 -1.25
N SER A 164 -1.69 -5.67 -2.04
CA SER A 164 -1.29 -5.77 -3.45
C SER A 164 0.08 -6.43 -3.61
N VAL A 165 0.16 -7.45 -4.45
CA VAL A 165 1.41 -8.15 -4.79
C VAL A 165 2.41 -7.24 -5.52
N THR A 166 1.93 -6.22 -6.20
CA THR A 166 2.77 -5.34 -7.03
C THR A 166 3.05 -3.98 -6.41
N LYS A 167 2.43 -3.68 -5.26
CA LYS A 167 2.56 -2.37 -4.61
C LYS A 167 3.11 -2.46 -3.18
N THR A 168 2.80 -3.53 -2.44
CA THR A 168 3.17 -3.66 -1.03
C THR A 168 4.15 -4.80 -0.78
N ASN A 169 4.95 -4.66 0.27
CA ASN A 169 5.88 -5.71 0.67
C ASN A 169 5.16 -6.98 1.14
N THR A 170 4.09 -6.86 1.96
CA THR A 170 3.35 -8.04 2.45
C THR A 170 2.74 -8.85 1.32
N GLY A 171 2.14 -8.18 0.33
CA GLY A 171 1.58 -8.85 -0.83
C GLY A 171 2.64 -9.55 -1.68
N ALA A 172 3.72 -8.85 -2.00
CA ALA A 172 4.81 -9.37 -2.83
C ALA A 172 5.53 -10.55 -2.16
N THR A 173 5.92 -10.41 -0.89
CA THR A 173 6.68 -11.44 -0.17
C THR A 173 5.82 -12.65 0.17
N ALA A 174 4.53 -12.47 0.50
CA ALA A 174 3.58 -13.57 0.66
C ALA A 174 3.45 -14.37 -0.64
N TYR A 175 3.29 -13.69 -1.78
CA TYR A 175 3.21 -14.35 -3.08
C TYR A 175 4.48 -15.13 -3.40
N LEU A 176 5.66 -14.51 -3.26
CA LEU A 176 6.94 -15.16 -3.56
C LEU A 176 7.19 -16.37 -2.66
N SER A 177 6.86 -16.28 -1.37
CA SER A 177 6.96 -17.41 -0.43
C SER A 177 6.00 -18.53 -0.80
N PHE A 178 4.74 -18.21 -1.12
CA PHE A 178 3.75 -19.18 -1.54
C PHE A 178 4.16 -19.87 -2.86
N LEU A 179 4.63 -19.09 -3.85
CA LEU A 179 5.16 -19.60 -5.11
C LEU A 179 6.33 -20.58 -4.85
N ASN A 180 7.28 -20.21 -3.99
CA ASN A 180 8.42 -21.07 -3.63
C ASN A 180 7.95 -22.41 -3.01
N ASN A 181 7.01 -22.34 -2.07
CA ASN A 181 6.52 -23.51 -1.36
C ASN A 181 5.72 -24.44 -2.29
N MET A 182 4.87 -23.88 -3.16
CA MET A 182 4.12 -24.65 -4.15
C MET A 182 5.00 -25.24 -5.24
N ALA A 183 6.15 -24.64 -5.54
CA ALA A 183 7.19 -25.21 -6.40
C ALA A 183 7.99 -26.35 -5.74
N GLY A 184 7.64 -26.74 -4.51
CA GLY A 184 8.29 -27.82 -3.74
C GLY A 184 9.46 -27.36 -2.88
N SER A 185 9.49 -26.10 -2.48
CA SER A 185 10.52 -25.46 -1.65
C SER A 185 11.94 -25.71 -2.18
N PRO A 186 12.23 -25.37 -3.45
CA PRO A 186 13.55 -25.52 -4.01
C PRO A 186 14.56 -24.67 -3.26
N GLU A 187 15.84 -24.99 -3.37
CA GLU A 187 16.88 -24.17 -2.74
C GLU A 187 16.81 -22.71 -3.25
N VAL A 188 16.57 -22.51 -4.55
CA VAL A 188 16.34 -21.19 -5.18
C VAL A 188 15.36 -21.37 -6.33
N LEU A 189 14.37 -20.49 -6.44
CA LEU A 189 13.45 -20.44 -7.59
C LEU A 189 14.20 -20.10 -8.88
N THR A 190 13.79 -20.74 -9.98
CA THR A 190 14.36 -20.52 -11.32
C THR A 190 13.30 -20.11 -12.32
N GLU A 191 13.71 -19.49 -13.44
CA GLU A 191 12.79 -19.12 -14.53
C GLU A 191 12.06 -20.32 -15.14
N GLU A 192 12.69 -21.51 -15.16
CA GLU A 192 12.06 -22.71 -15.69
C GLU A 192 10.90 -23.19 -14.81
N MET A 193 11.02 -23.04 -13.50
CA MET A 193 9.93 -23.38 -12.57
C MET A 193 8.70 -22.50 -12.77
N LEU A 194 8.88 -21.24 -13.18
CA LEU A 194 7.76 -20.32 -13.46
C LEU A 194 6.93 -20.73 -14.68
N LYS A 195 7.42 -21.66 -15.52
CA LYS A 195 6.73 -22.18 -16.70
C LYS A 195 5.91 -23.44 -16.41
N ASP A 196 5.97 -23.96 -15.18
CA ASP A 196 5.21 -25.16 -14.81
C ASP A 196 3.71 -24.86 -14.79
N GLU A 197 2.97 -25.54 -15.70
CA GLU A 197 1.52 -25.32 -15.86
C GLU A 197 0.73 -25.73 -14.61
N LYS A 198 1.15 -26.81 -13.93
CA LYS A 198 0.50 -27.26 -12.71
C LYS A 198 0.70 -26.28 -11.56
N LEU A 199 1.91 -25.75 -11.42
CA LEU A 199 2.20 -24.68 -10.46
C LEU A 199 1.33 -23.44 -10.74
N ALA A 200 1.22 -23.03 -12.00
CA ALA A 200 0.37 -21.91 -12.40
C ALA A 200 -1.13 -22.17 -12.07
N GLU A 201 -1.63 -23.39 -12.28
CA GLU A 201 -3.00 -23.77 -11.92
C GLU A 201 -3.24 -23.71 -10.39
N ASP A 202 -2.30 -24.21 -9.61
CA ASP A 202 -2.38 -24.19 -8.14
C ASP A 202 -2.32 -22.74 -7.59
N LEU A 203 -1.47 -21.90 -8.17
CA LEU A 203 -1.38 -20.47 -7.82
C LEU A 203 -2.66 -19.71 -8.22
N LYS A 204 -3.21 -19.94 -9.42
CA LYS A 204 -4.51 -19.37 -9.82
C LYS A 204 -5.62 -19.75 -8.84
N ALA A 205 -5.63 -21.02 -8.43
CA ALA A 205 -6.62 -21.50 -7.48
C ALA A 205 -6.47 -20.82 -6.09
N PHE A 206 -5.23 -20.54 -5.65
CA PHE A 206 -4.97 -19.79 -4.43
C PHE A 206 -5.53 -18.36 -4.53
N PHE A 207 -5.23 -17.64 -5.60
CA PHE A 207 -5.71 -16.26 -5.79
C PHE A 207 -7.22 -16.16 -6.06
N LYS A 208 -7.88 -17.25 -6.48
CA LYS A 208 -9.36 -17.29 -6.51
C LYS A 208 -9.99 -17.09 -5.12
N GLY A 209 -9.28 -17.41 -4.05
CA GLY A 209 -9.71 -17.17 -2.68
C GLY A 209 -9.69 -15.70 -2.25
N VAL A 210 -9.02 -14.84 -2.99
CA VAL A 210 -8.94 -13.40 -2.70
C VAL A 210 -10.31 -12.75 -2.92
N GLN A 211 -10.83 -12.11 -1.87
CA GLN A 211 -12.07 -11.34 -1.92
C GLN A 211 -11.81 -9.89 -2.29
N ARG A 212 -10.78 -9.28 -1.68
CA ARG A 212 -10.35 -7.91 -1.96
C ARG A 212 -8.85 -7.76 -1.79
N VAL A 213 -8.30 -6.79 -2.52
CA VAL A 213 -6.91 -6.38 -2.47
C VAL A 213 -6.84 -4.93 -2.00
N SER A 214 -5.81 -4.57 -1.24
CA SER A 214 -5.49 -3.19 -0.87
C SER A 214 -4.08 -2.81 -1.31
N GLY A 215 -3.93 -1.64 -1.91
CA GLY A 215 -2.61 -1.05 -2.19
C GLY A 215 -1.93 -0.43 -0.97
N ASP A 216 -2.61 -0.45 0.19
CA ASP A 216 -2.18 0.17 1.45
C ASP A 216 -2.44 -0.82 2.60
N GLU A 217 -1.41 -1.07 3.42
CA GLU A 217 -1.47 -2.08 4.51
C GLU A 217 -2.30 -1.59 5.71
N GLU A 218 -2.30 -0.29 5.99
CA GLU A 218 -3.14 0.31 7.04
C GLU A 218 -4.62 0.23 6.64
N TYR A 219 -4.93 0.60 5.40
CA TYR A 219 -6.29 0.50 4.88
C TYR A 219 -6.77 -0.96 4.79
N LEU A 220 -5.90 -1.93 4.52
CA LEU A 220 -6.26 -3.35 4.58
C LEU A 220 -6.76 -3.74 5.97
N THR A 221 -6.14 -3.22 7.02
CA THR A 221 -6.55 -3.42 8.41
C THR A 221 -7.92 -2.82 8.68
N ASP A 222 -8.16 -1.58 8.24
CA ASP A 222 -9.45 -0.92 8.37
C ASP A 222 -10.55 -1.65 7.58
N MET A 223 -10.23 -2.10 6.37
CA MET A 223 -11.12 -2.90 5.52
C MET A 223 -11.54 -4.19 6.24
N PHE A 224 -10.59 -4.88 6.90
CA PHE A 224 -10.89 -6.10 7.65
C PHE A 224 -11.79 -5.82 8.86
N LEU A 225 -11.49 -4.79 9.64
CA LEU A 225 -12.20 -4.47 10.87
C LEU A 225 -13.63 -3.95 10.64
N ASN A 226 -13.88 -3.31 9.48
CA ASN A 226 -15.16 -2.71 9.12
C ASN A 226 -15.98 -3.58 8.14
N GLY A 227 -15.39 -4.63 7.56
CA GLY A 227 -16.04 -5.52 6.59
C GLY A 227 -16.44 -6.87 7.19
N ASP A 228 -17.00 -7.72 6.35
CA ASP A 228 -17.40 -9.10 6.68
C ASP A 228 -16.39 -10.08 6.07
N TYR A 229 -15.19 -10.12 6.67
CA TYR A 229 -14.09 -10.98 6.23
C TYR A 229 -13.64 -11.90 7.36
N ASN A 230 -13.37 -13.16 7.03
CA ASN A 230 -12.98 -14.18 8.01
C ASN A 230 -11.49 -14.49 8.03
N ALA A 231 -10.73 -14.00 7.05
CA ALA A 231 -9.29 -14.22 6.99
C ALA A 231 -8.57 -13.11 6.23
N MET A 232 -7.31 -12.87 6.60
CA MET A 232 -6.43 -11.95 5.90
C MET A 232 -4.98 -12.41 5.95
N ILE A 233 -4.19 -12.02 4.95
CA ILE A 233 -2.73 -12.15 4.95
C ILE A 233 -2.14 -10.79 5.34
N ASN A 234 -1.33 -10.77 6.39
CA ASN A 234 -0.63 -9.57 6.85
C ASN A 234 0.58 -9.92 7.71
N TYR A 235 1.31 -8.92 8.16
CA TYR A 235 2.38 -9.06 9.15
C TYR A 235 1.88 -9.64 10.47
N GLU A 236 2.73 -10.43 11.12
CA GLU A 236 2.44 -10.99 12.46
C GLU A 236 2.08 -9.90 13.47
N ASN A 237 2.85 -8.82 13.54
CA ASN A 237 2.59 -7.72 14.48
C ASN A 237 1.25 -7.02 14.20
N THR A 238 0.88 -6.81 12.95
CA THR A 238 -0.41 -6.21 12.56
C THR A 238 -1.58 -7.12 12.96
N LEU A 239 -1.45 -8.43 12.75
CA LEU A 239 -2.46 -9.40 13.18
C LEU A 239 -2.57 -9.50 14.70
N ILE A 240 -1.47 -9.32 15.44
CA ILE A 240 -1.47 -9.21 16.90
C ILE A 240 -2.26 -7.97 17.33
N GLU A 241 -2.03 -6.81 16.72
CA GLU A 241 -2.76 -5.57 17.01
C GLU A 241 -4.26 -5.70 16.72
N ILE A 242 -4.62 -6.29 15.58
CA ILE A 242 -6.01 -6.60 15.24
C ILE A 242 -6.63 -7.49 16.32
N ASN A 243 -5.95 -8.53 16.76
CA ASN A 243 -6.43 -9.42 17.80
C ASN A 243 -6.59 -8.73 19.17
N GLN A 244 -5.68 -7.84 19.52
CA GLN A 244 -5.82 -7.01 20.73
C GLN A 244 -7.08 -6.14 20.67
N LYS A 245 -7.35 -5.52 19.51
CA LYS A 245 -8.55 -4.71 19.27
C LYS A 245 -9.82 -5.57 19.32
N LEU A 246 -9.87 -6.68 18.56
CA LEU A 246 -11.02 -7.59 18.52
C LEU A 246 -11.36 -8.12 19.93
N THR A 247 -10.36 -8.59 20.68
CA THR A 247 -10.58 -9.12 22.03
C THR A 247 -11.01 -8.04 23.01
N SER A 248 -10.51 -6.81 22.88
CA SER A 248 -10.94 -5.68 23.72
C SER A 248 -12.41 -5.29 23.47
N GLU A 249 -12.92 -5.53 22.26
CA GLU A 249 -14.31 -5.33 21.86
C GLU A 249 -15.19 -6.56 22.14
N GLY A 250 -14.63 -7.63 22.71
CA GLY A 250 -15.35 -8.89 22.96
C GLY A 250 -15.66 -9.68 21.69
N LYS A 251 -14.97 -9.40 20.60
CA LYS A 251 -15.06 -10.11 19.31
C LYS A 251 -14.08 -11.28 19.27
N GLU A 252 -14.34 -12.20 18.36
CA GLU A 252 -13.50 -13.37 18.12
C GLU A 252 -12.15 -12.96 17.52
N PRO A 253 -11.00 -13.47 18.04
CA PRO A 253 -9.69 -13.21 17.48
C PRO A 253 -9.40 -14.05 16.25
N LEU A 254 -8.42 -13.63 15.47
CA LEU A 254 -7.80 -14.43 14.42
C LEU A 254 -6.84 -15.47 15.01
N TYR A 255 -6.86 -16.68 14.47
CA TYR A 255 -5.84 -17.70 14.68
C TYR A 255 -4.79 -17.60 13.57
N LEU A 256 -3.55 -17.37 13.93
CA LEU A 256 -2.45 -17.14 12.98
C LEU A 256 -1.89 -18.49 12.52
N ILE A 257 -1.82 -18.67 11.22
CA ILE A 257 -1.31 -19.88 10.57
C ILE A 257 0.10 -19.62 10.05
N TYR A 258 1.05 -20.43 10.52
CA TYR A 258 2.45 -20.46 10.09
C TYR A 258 2.68 -21.75 9.32
N PRO A 259 2.56 -21.76 7.98
CA PRO A 259 2.81 -22.96 7.20
C PRO A 259 4.22 -23.53 7.47
N VAL A 260 4.29 -24.85 7.75
CA VAL A 260 5.56 -25.49 8.13
C VAL A 260 6.52 -25.64 6.96
N ASP A 261 6.03 -25.58 5.73
CA ASP A 261 6.80 -25.59 4.49
C ASP A 261 7.40 -24.24 4.15
N GLY A 262 6.96 -23.15 4.79
CA GLY A 262 7.61 -21.82 4.73
C GLY A 262 6.64 -20.65 4.83
N VAL A 263 7.15 -19.54 5.35
CA VAL A 263 6.49 -18.23 5.44
C VAL A 263 7.42 -17.15 4.91
N ALA A 264 6.88 -16.02 4.49
CA ALA A 264 7.71 -14.86 4.16
C ALA A 264 8.27 -14.25 5.45
N ILE A 265 9.59 -14.13 5.53
CA ILE A 265 10.30 -13.51 6.64
C ILE A 265 10.78 -12.13 6.21
N ASN A 266 10.30 -11.11 6.89
CA ASN A 266 10.72 -9.73 6.65
C ASN A 266 11.71 -9.32 7.73
N ASP A 267 12.93 -9.02 7.32
CA ASP A 267 14.06 -8.76 8.21
C ASP A 267 14.30 -7.28 8.51
N MET A 268 13.48 -6.41 7.94
CA MET A 268 13.42 -4.96 8.16
C MET A 268 14.80 -4.31 8.32
N PRO A 269 15.65 -4.39 7.27
CA PRO A 269 17.02 -3.92 7.35
C PRO A 269 17.09 -2.39 7.39
N PHE A 270 17.96 -1.86 8.27
CA PHE A 270 18.38 -0.47 8.28
C PHE A 270 19.79 -0.37 7.72
N ALA A 271 19.96 0.38 6.64
CA ALA A 271 21.19 0.42 5.85
C ALA A 271 21.63 1.84 5.51
N TYR A 272 22.95 2.06 5.43
CA TYR A 272 23.55 3.34 5.05
C TYR A 272 23.58 3.49 3.53
N ILE A 273 23.25 4.70 3.04
CA ILE A 273 23.36 5.06 1.62
C ILE A 273 24.66 5.81 1.42
N SER A 274 25.63 5.15 0.77
CA SER A 274 26.93 5.71 0.45
C SER A 274 26.88 6.45 -0.88
N ASN A 275 26.59 7.72 -0.84
CA ASN A 275 26.59 8.61 -2.02
C ASN A 275 27.81 9.53 -2.04
N ASN A 276 27.98 10.31 -3.12
CA ASN A 276 29.14 11.22 -3.29
C ASN A 276 29.18 12.35 -2.27
N SER A 277 28.07 12.66 -1.62
CA SER A 277 27.95 13.68 -0.56
C SER A 277 28.14 13.09 0.83
N SER A 278 28.22 11.75 0.96
CA SER A 278 28.35 11.10 2.26
C SER A 278 29.68 11.47 2.91
N ASN A 279 29.58 12.06 4.11
CA ASN A 279 30.72 12.38 4.94
C ASN A 279 30.92 11.32 6.04
N THR A 280 32.08 11.34 6.69
CA THR A 280 32.40 10.42 7.78
C THR A 280 31.43 10.58 8.96
N GLU A 281 30.95 11.79 9.21
CA GLU A 281 30.04 12.15 10.30
C GLU A 281 28.66 11.52 10.11
N ASN A 282 28.07 11.61 8.90
CA ASN A 282 26.78 10.97 8.59
C ASN A 282 26.86 9.46 8.77
N ARG A 283 27.97 8.83 8.37
CA ARG A 283 28.16 7.40 8.60
C ARG A 283 28.30 7.05 10.09
N GLU A 284 28.99 7.86 10.88
CA GLU A 284 29.06 7.67 12.34
C GLU A 284 27.71 7.83 13.01
N ASN A 285 26.92 8.82 12.60
CA ASN A 285 25.55 9.04 13.10
C ASN A 285 24.63 7.89 12.72
N PHE A 286 24.70 7.40 11.47
CA PHE A 286 24.02 6.18 11.06
C PHE A 286 24.34 4.99 11.97
N LEU A 287 25.63 4.74 12.25
CA LEU A 287 26.05 3.61 13.08
C LEU A 287 25.56 3.72 14.52
N LYS A 288 25.47 4.95 15.08
CA LYS A 288 24.90 5.18 16.42
C LYS A 288 23.40 4.86 16.42
N ILE A 289 22.64 5.37 15.45
CA ILE A 289 21.19 5.11 15.31
C ILE A 289 20.93 3.62 15.11
N GLN A 290 21.69 2.95 14.25
CA GLN A 290 21.58 1.50 14.03
C GLN A 290 21.88 0.70 15.30
N ALA A 291 22.89 1.11 16.08
CA ALA A 291 23.21 0.47 17.35
C ALA A 291 22.11 0.69 18.40
N TYR A 292 21.52 1.87 18.46
CA TYR A 292 20.39 2.19 19.32
C TYR A 292 19.18 1.31 18.98
N LEU A 293 18.78 1.24 17.72
CA LEU A 293 17.68 0.40 17.26
C LEU A 293 17.87 -1.09 17.62
N ARG A 294 19.10 -1.55 17.70
CA ARG A 294 19.47 -2.94 18.09
C ARG A 294 19.77 -3.10 19.58
N SER A 295 19.59 -2.08 20.38
CA SER A 295 19.78 -2.15 21.84
C SER A 295 18.71 -3.03 22.50
N GLU A 296 19.02 -3.56 23.68
CA GLU A 296 18.09 -4.39 24.45
C GLU A 296 16.80 -3.60 24.80
N ALA A 297 16.91 -2.31 25.09
CA ALA A 297 15.79 -1.45 25.37
C ALA A 297 14.82 -1.35 24.17
N MET A 298 15.36 -1.10 22.97
CA MET A 298 14.57 -1.03 21.76
C MET A 298 14.00 -2.38 21.34
N ILE A 299 14.76 -3.47 21.46
CA ILE A 299 14.25 -4.82 21.22
C ILE A 299 13.03 -5.11 22.11
N ASN A 300 13.10 -4.81 23.41
CA ASN A 300 11.98 -5.02 24.33
C ASN A 300 10.77 -4.15 23.96
N LYS A 301 10.98 -2.91 23.53
CA LYS A 301 9.93 -2.02 23.06
C LYS A 301 9.26 -2.57 21.80
N MET A 302 10.04 -2.93 20.77
CA MET A 302 9.53 -3.51 19.53
C MET A 302 8.79 -4.84 19.77
N GLN A 303 9.22 -5.64 20.74
CA GLN A 303 8.49 -6.87 21.11
C GLN A 303 7.13 -6.59 21.79
N ASN A 304 6.97 -5.48 22.48
CA ASN A 304 5.64 -5.09 22.97
C ASN A 304 4.70 -4.70 21.83
N GLU A 305 5.23 -4.22 20.71
CA GLU A 305 4.49 -3.93 19.47
C GLU A 305 4.32 -5.18 18.57
N GLY A 306 4.73 -6.37 19.02
CA GLY A 306 4.55 -7.63 18.28
C GLY A 306 5.66 -7.99 17.30
N PHE A 307 6.76 -7.23 17.22
CA PHE A 307 7.90 -7.60 16.41
C PHE A 307 8.77 -8.66 17.08
N ARG A 308 9.34 -9.56 16.30
CA ARG A 308 10.38 -10.47 16.78
C ARG A 308 11.75 -9.78 16.73
N SER A 309 12.69 -10.19 17.58
CA SER A 309 14.06 -9.69 17.53
C SER A 309 14.71 -9.97 16.18
N TRP A 310 15.76 -9.23 15.85
CA TRP A 310 16.54 -9.39 14.62
C TRP A 310 17.10 -10.81 14.39
N TYR A 311 17.19 -11.63 15.42
CA TYR A 311 17.56 -13.05 15.35
C TYR A 311 16.35 -14.00 15.25
N GLY A 312 15.15 -13.49 15.04
CA GLY A 312 13.90 -14.27 14.85
C GLY A 312 13.23 -14.76 16.13
N GLY A 313 13.87 -14.63 17.29
CA GLY A 313 13.34 -15.03 18.59
C GLY A 313 12.57 -13.93 19.32
N VAL A 314 11.99 -14.30 20.44
CA VAL A 314 11.34 -13.39 21.39
C VAL A 314 12.01 -13.58 22.75
N ASN A 315 12.26 -12.48 23.45
CA ASN A 315 12.88 -12.54 24.79
C ASN A 315 11.99 -13.36 25.75
N PRO A 316 12.58 -14.15 26.67
CA PRO A 316 11.78 -14.96 27.60
C PRO A 316 10.80 -14.16 28.46
N ASN A 317 11.09 -12.88 28.69
CA ASN A 317 10.28 -11.96 29.49
C ASN A 317 9.33 -11.11 28.62
N ALA A 318 9.25 -11.36 27.31
CA ALA A 318 8.32 -10.65 26.43
C ALA A 318 6.88 -10.84 26.90
N ASN A 319 6.06 -9.83 26.63
CA ASN A 319 4.67 -9.83 27.04
C ASN A 319 3.89 -10.99 26.41
N GLN A 320 3.43 -11.94 27.25
CA GLN A 320 2.66 -13.11 26.81
C GLN A 320 1.26 -12.75 26.29
N THR A 321 0.76 -11.55 26.55
CA THR A 321 -0.50 -11.06 25.96
C THR A 321 -0.29 -10.59 24.53
N THR A 322 0.92 -10.16 24.16
CA THR A 322 1.30 -9.80 22.80
C THR A 322 1.51 -11.07 21.95
N PHE A 323 2.40 -11.97 22.40
CA PHE A 323 2.64 -13.26 21.72
C PHE A 323 1.77 -14.36 22.31
N ASN A 324 0.44 -14.22 22.11
CA ASN A 324 -0.54 -15.10 22.74
C ASN A 324 -0.64 -16.44 22.00
N LYS A 325 -0.37 -17.55 22.73
CA LYS A 325 -0.46 -18.91 22.18
C LYS A 325 -1.86 -19.30 21.74
N ASP A 326 -2.90 -18.76 22.37
CA ASP A 326 -4.29 -19.04 22.00
C ASP A 326 -4.67 -18.45 20.63
N TRP A 327 -3.83 -17.56 20.10
CA TRP A 327 -3.92 -17.01 18.74
C TRP A 327 -3.07 -17.79 17.73
N GLY A 328 -2.49 -18.93 18.12
CA GLY A 328 -1.63 -19.75 17.24
C GLY A 328 -0.17 -19.31 17.21
N ILE A 329 0.23 -18.30 17.99
CA ILE A 329 1.59 -17.77 17.99
C ILE A 329 2.49 -18.65 18.85
N ASP A 330 3.40 -19.38 18.21
CA ASP A 330 4.43 -20.17 18.90
C ASP A 330 5.82 -19.60 18.60
N THR A 331 6.33 -18.80 19.54
CA THR A 331 7.64 -18.15 19.45
C THR A 331 8.82 -19.13 19.58
N THR A 332 8.56 -20.41 19.89
CA THR A 332 9.57 -21.45 19.99
C THR A 332 9.75 -22.22 18.68
N LYS A 333 8.80 -22.12 17.74
CA LYS A 333 8.90 -22.76 16.42
C LYS A 333 9.91 -22.01 15.55
N TYR A 334 10.75 -22.79 14.86
CA TYR A 334 11.58 -22.27 13.78
C TYR A 334 10.70 -21.98 12.57
N LEU A 335 10.86 -20.78 12.00
CA LEU A 335 10.17 -20.37 10.77
C LEU A 335 11.11 -20.61 9.59
N ASN A 336 10.63 -21.36 8.61
CA ASN A 336 11.35 -21.55 7.36
C ASN A 336 11.13 -20.35 6.44
N ASP A 337 12.21 -19.83 5.89
CA ASP A 337 12.21 -18.77 4.89
C ASP A 337 12.74 -19.28 3.54
N MET A 338 12.37 -18.59 2.46
CA MET A 338 12.90 -18.88 1.14
C MET A 338 14.24 -18.16 0.92
N LYS A 339 15.13 -18.74 0.11
CA LYS A 339 16.27 -17.99 -0.43
C LYS A 339 15.80 -17.09 -1.58
N TYR A 340 16.31 -15.87 -1.62
CA TYR A 340 15.95 -14.94 -2.68
C TYR A 340 16.40 -15.44 -4.04
N PRO A 341 15.49 -15.50 -5.03
CA PRO A 341 15.87 -15.81 -6.40
C PRO A 341 16.57 -14.61 -7.07
N SER A 342 17.02 -14.78 -8.29
CA SER A 342 17.61 -13.67 -9.04
C SER A 342 16.60 -12.55 -9.32
N LYS A 343 17.08 -11.31 -9.50
CA LYS A 343 16.23 -10.14 -9.89
C LYS A 343 15.32 -10.48 -11.06
N THR A 344 15.86 -11.13 -12.09
CA THR A 344 15.09 -11.56 -13.27
C THR A 344 13.94 -12.50 -12.90
N VAL A 345 14.15 -13.44 -11.98
CA VAL A 345 13.09 -14.37 -11.53
C VAL A 345 12.03 -13.62 -10.74
N ILE A 346 12.42 -12.69 -9.85
CA ILE A 346 11.48 -11.86 -9.09
C ILE A 346 10.58 -11.06 -10.05
N THR A 347 11.19 -10.32 -10.99
CA THR A 347 10.45 -9.52 -11.97
C THR A 347 9.50 -10.39 -12.81
N LYS A 348 9.98 -11.55 -13.29
CA LYS A 348 9.14 -12.49 -14.04
C LYS A 348 8.02 -13.09 -13.22
N ALA A 349 8.24 -13.35 -11.93
CA ALA A 349 7.21 -13.82 -11.02
C ALA A 349 6.11 -12.76 -10.80
N LEU A 350 6.49 -11.49 -10.59
CA LEU A 350 5.52 -10.39 -10.48
C LEU A 350 4.70 -10.21 -11.76
N ASN A 351 5.35 -10.26 -12.93
CA ASN A 351 4.65 -10.22 -14.22
C ASN A 351 3.71 -11.41 -14.40
N LEU A 352 4.14 -12.62 -14.02
CA LEU A 352 3.30 -13.82 -14.08
C LEU A 352 2.03 -13.66 -13.21
N TYR A 353 2.16 -13.03 -12.04
CA TYR A 353 0.99 -12.72 -11.21
C TYR A 353 -0.01 -11.84 -11.94
N ILE A 354 0.43 -10.71 -12.51
CA ILE A 354 -0.43 -9.76 -13.20
C ILE A 354 -1.13 -10.39 -14.41
N GLU A 355 -0.35 -11.07 -15.26
CA GLU A 355 -0.83 -11.55 -16.56
C GLU A 355 -1.65 -12.84 -16.44
N ALA A 356 -1.36 -13.69 -15.44
CA ALA A 356 -1.89 -15.03 -15.46
C ALA A 356 -2.53 -15.54 -14.17
N LEU A 357 -2.07 -15.10 -13.00
CA LEU A 357 -2.42 -15.77 -11.75
C LEU A 357 -3.54 -15.08 -10.95
N ARG A 358 -3.55 -13.75 -10.91
CA ARG A 358 -4.61 -13.01 -10.21
C ARG A 358 -5.98 -13.22 -10.84
N LYS A 359 -7.02 -12.97 -10.07
CA LYS A 359 -8.38 -12.90 -10.65
C LYS A 359 -8.41 -11.80 -11.71
N PRO A 360 -9.09 -12.05 -12.85
CA PRO A 360 -9.32 -10.97 -13.79
C PRO A 360 -10.18 -9.89 -13.15
N THR A 361 -9.99 -8.66 -13.59
CA THR A 361 -10.71 -7.48 -13.09
C THR A 361 -11.71 -7.01 -14.15
N HIS A 362 -12.93 -6.69 -13.73
CA HIS A 362 -13.81 -5.81 -14.50
C HIS A 362 -13.92 -4.47 -13.79
N VAL A 363 -13.26 -3.47 -14.33
CA VAL A 363 -13.28 -2.10 -13.80
C VAL A 363 -14.18 -1.21 -14.65
N VAL A 364 -15.02 -0.42 -13.99
CA VAL A 364 -15.79 0.62 -14.63
C VAL A 364 -15.31 1.99 -14.15
N PHE A 365 -14.72 2.75 -15.06
CA PHE A 365 -14.32 4.14 -14.82
C PHE A 365 -15.50 5.07 -15.12
N CYS A 366 -15.98 5.81 -14.13
CA CYS A 366 -16.94 6.88 -14.29
C CYS A 366 -16.18 8.21 -14.38
N LEU A 367 -16.13 8.79 -15.57
CA LEU A 367 -15.30 9.96 -15.89
C LEU A 367 -16.18 11.19 -16.05
N ASP A 368 -15.96 12.19 -15.19
CA ASP A 368 -16.62 13.48 -15.25
C ASP A 368 -16.16 14.28 -16.48
N VAL A 369 -17.13 14.70 -17.29
CA VAL A 369 -16.93 15.62 -18.43
C VAL A 369 -17.83 16.84 -18.30
N SER A 370 -18.19 17.24 -17.07
CA SER A 370 -18.95 18.44 -16.77
C SER A 370 -18.23 19.73 -17.16
N GLY A 371 -18.91 20.87 -17.09
CA GLY A 371 -18.36 22.15 -17.51
C GLY A 371 -17.15 22.60 -16.71
N SER A 372 -17.04 22.24 -15.43
CA SER A 372 -15.91 22.54 -14.55
C SER A 372 -14.60 21.87 -15.00
N MET A 373 -14.70 20.71 -15.63
CA MET A 373 -13.54 19.97 -16.19
C MET A 373 -12.88 20.68 -17.38
N SER A 374 -13.48 21.78 -17.89
CA SER A 374 -12.99 22.46 -19.09
C SER A 374 -11.56 23.00 -18.92
N GLY A 375 -10.69 22.70 -19.87
CA GLY A 375 -9.26 23.09 -19.84
C GLY A 375 -8.39 22.05 -19.14
N THR A 376 -7.58 22.47 -18.19
CA THR A 376 -6.54 21.65 -17.54
C THR A 376 -7.09 20.34 -16.97
N GLY A 377 -8.28 20.36 -16.34
CA GLY A 377 -8.89 19.20 -15.73
C GLY A 377 -9.15 18.07 -16.72
N LEU A 378 -9.75 18.42 -17.87
CA LEU A 378 -10.02 17.43 -18.92
C LEU A 378 -8.72 16.94 -19.60
N ASP A 379 -7.70 17.80 -19.73
CA ASP A 379 -6.43 17.43 -20.32
C ASP A 379 -5.66 16.46 -19.41
N GLU A 380 -5.61 16.71 -18.10
CA GLU A 380 -5.01 15.83 -17.10
C GLU A 380 -5.75 14.48 -17.01
N LEU A 381 -7.09 14.49 -17.08
CA LEU A 381 -7.88 13.26 -17.15
C LEU A 381 -7.49 12.40 -18.36
N LYS A 382 -7.39 13.02 -19.55
CA LYS A 382 -7.00 12.30 -20.79
C LYS A 382 -5.59 11.74 -20.68
N GLU A 383 -4.65 12.49 -20.11
CA GLU A 383 -3.29 12.05 -19.91
C GLU A 383 -3.23 10.86 -18.93
N ALA A 384 -3.86 10.97 -17.77
CA ALA A 384 -3.89 9.92 -16.75
C ALA A 384 -4.56 8.64 -17.26
N MET A 385 -5.71 8.76 -17.95
CA MET A 385 -6.38 7.62 -18.53
C MET A 385 -5.57 6.98 -19.67
N THR A 386 -4.91 7.77 -20.52
CA THR A 386 -4.02 7.26 -21.57
C THR A 386 -2.87 6.48 -20.96
N TYR A 387 -2.25 6.98 -19.90
CA TYR A 387 -1.16 6.32 -19.18
C TYR A 387 -1.56 4.94 -18.64
N ILE A 388 -2.71 4.83 -17.99
CA ILE A 388 -3.18 3.57 -17.38
C ILE A 388 -3.65 2.56 -18.43
N LEU A 389 -4.25 3.05 -19.51
CA LEU A 389 -4.79 2.22 -20.57
C LEU A 389 -3.75 1.80 -21.62
N ASP A 390 -2.64 2.53 -21.75
CA ASP A 390 -1.54 2.15 -22.64
C ASP A 390 -0.71 1.05 -21.98
N TYR A 391 -0.71 -0.15 -22.59
CA TYR A 391 -0.05 -1.31 -22.01
C TYR A 391 1.45 -1.10 -21.79
N GLU A 392 2.15 -0.44 -22.75
CA GLU A 392 3.60 -0.23 -22.65
C GLU A 392 3.96 0.77 -21.55
N GLN A 393 3.13 1.80 -21.33
CA GLN A 393 3.35 2.76 -20.27
C GLN A 393 3.01 2.16 -18.91
N ALA A 394 1.82 1.59 -18.75
CA ALA A 394 1.36 0.99 -17.51
C ALA A 394 2.23 -0.18 -17.02
N SER A 395 2.84 -0.95 -17.94
CA SER A 395 3.69 -2.09 -17.58
C SER A 395 5.01 -1.70 -16.91
N LYS A 396 5.46 -0.46 -17.05
CA LYS A 396 6.67 0.04 -16.36
C LYS A 396 6.47 0.07 -14.86
N ASP A 397 5.23 0.37 -14.42
CA ASP A 397 4.86 0.52 -13.02
C ASP A 397 3.95 -0.64 -12.53
N ASN A 398 3.93 -1.77 -13.26
CA ASN A 398 3.12 -2.96 -12.95
C ASN A 398 1.59 -2.68 -12.86
N LEU A 399 1.08 -1.72 -13.62
CA LEU A 399 -0.31 -1.28 -13.62
C LEU A 399 -1.12 -1.79 -14.82
N GLN A 400 -0.49 -2.50 -15.76
CA GLN A 400 -1.12 -2.96 -16.99
C GLN A 400 -2.33 -3.86 -16.75
N PHE A 401 -3.29 -3.77 -17.66
CA PHE A 401 -4.39 -4.71 -17.74
C PHE A 401 -3.97 -5.94 -18.55
N SER A 402 -4.34 -7.12 -18.07
CA SER A 402 -4.13 -8.38 -18.78
C SER A 402 -5.17 -8.58 -19.89
N GLU A 403 -4.94 -9.54 -20.78
CA GLU A 403 -5.91 -9.91 -21.82
C GLU A 403 -7.28 -10.30 -21.24
N LYS A 404 -7.31 -10.88 -20.05
CA LYS A 404 -8.53 -11.36 -19.40
C LYS A 404 -9.34 -10.28 -18.71
N ASP A 405 -8.74 -9.11 -18.45
CA ASP A 405 -9.44 -8.01 -17.79
C ASP A 405 -10.47 -7.38 -18.74
N LYS A 406 -11.53 -6.80 -18.17
CA LYS A 406 -12.52 -5.98 -18.88
C LYS A 406 -12.48 -4.56 -18.35
N ILE A 407 -12.62 -3.61 -19.25
CA ILE A 407 -12.64 -2.19 -18.93
C ILE A 407 -13.88 -1.59 -19.56
N SER A 408 -14.70 -0.95 -18.73
CA SER A 408 -15.80 -0.12 -19.18
C SER A 408 -15.57 1.32 -18.74
N ILE A 409 -15.98 2.27 -19.56
CA ILE A 409 -15.87 3.69 -19.27
C ILE A 409 -17.24 4.31 -19.44
N VAL A 410 -17.73 4.93 -18.37
CA VAL A 410 -18.98 5.70 -18.34
C VAL A 410 -18.59 7.16 -18.24
N THR A 411 -18.78 7.94 -19.31
CA THR A 411 -18.62 9.39 -19.26
C THR A 411 -19.93 10.05 -18.85
N PHE A 412 -19.86 11.09 -18.02
CA PHE A 412 -21.04 11.74 -17.48
C PHE A 412 -20.88 13.25 -17.30
N ASN A 413 -22.02 13.94 -17.32
CA ASN A 413 -22.20 15.32 -16.90
C ASN A 413 -23.51 15.43 -16.10
N ASP A 414 -24.57 16.13 -16.57
CA ASP A 414 -25.90 16.10 -15.95
C ASP A 414 -26.55 14.70 -15.98
N GLU A 415 -26.10 13.85 -16.90
CA GLU A 415 -26.58 12.49 -17.15
C GLU A 415 -25.43 11.60 -17.65
N VAL A 416 -25.68 10.29 -17.76
CA VAL A 416 -24.76 9.37 -18.43
C VAL A 416 -24.67 9.76 -19.92
N ALA A 417 -23.50 10.22 -20.35
CA ALA A 417 -23.29 10.71 -21.69
C ALA A 417 -22.99 9.58 -22.68
N ARG A 418 -22.02 8.72 -22.35
CA ARG A 418 -21.62 7.57 -23.19
C ARG A 418 -21.03 6.44 -22.37
N VAL A 419 -21.12 5.22 -22.91
CA VAL A 419 -20.46 4.03 -22.40
C VAL A 419 -19.53 3.47 -23.48
N TYR A 420 -18.30 3.15 -23.10
CA TYR A 420 -17.31 2.48 -23.92
C TYR A 420 -16.87 1.20 -23.23
N GLU A 421 -16.62 0.14 -23.95
CA GLU A 421 -16.19 -1.15 -23.40
C GLU A 421 -15.05 -1.74 -24.21
N THR A 422 -14.14 -2.43 -23.54
CA THR A 422 -13.11 -3.25 -24.19
C THR A 422 -13.54 -4.71 -24.18
N LYS A 423 -13.18 -5.44 -25.22
CA LYS A 423 -13.35 -6.90 -25.22
C LYS A 423 -12.25 -7.58 -24.41
N TYR A 424 -11.04 -7.04 -24.45
CA TYR A 424 -9.85 -7.51 -23.77
C TYR A 424 -9.14 -6.33 -23.12
N GLY A 425 -8.64 -6.51 -21.88
CA GLY A 425 -8.05 -5.42 -21.10
C GLY A 425 -6.75 -4.85 -21.70
N ASN A 426 -6.04 -5.63 -22.50
CA ASN A 426 -4.83 -5.19 -23.21
C ASN A 426 -5.09 -4.60 -24.62
N GLN A 427 -6.37 -4.50 -25.05
CA GLN A 427 -6.78 -3.93 -26.34
C GLN A 427 -7.58 -2.64 -26.13
N THR A 428 -6.89 -1.59 -25.75
CA THR A 428 -7.48 -0.33 -25.26
C THR A 428 -7.40 0.82 -26.26
N GLN A 429 -6.82 0.64 -27.44
CA GLN A 429 -6.52 1.72 -28.38
C GLN A 429 -7.76 2.50 -28.84
N ASP A 430 -8.88 1.79 -29.10
CA ASP A 430 -10.13 2.44 -29.50
C ASP A 430 -10.72 3.28 -28.35
N VAL A 431 -10.55 2.83 -27.11
CA VAL A 431 -11.02 3.55 -25.93
C VAL A 431 -10.13 4.78 -25.69
N ILE A 432 -8.81 4.66 -25.77
CA ILE A 432 -7.88 5.78 -25.70
C ILE A 432 -8.20 6.83 -26.76
N TYR A 433 -8.47 6.39 -28.00
CA TYR A 433 -8.88 7.29 -29.07
C TYR A 433 -10.14 8.08 -28.68
N ASN A 434 -11.18 7.42 -28.17
CA ASN A 434 -12.42 8.08 -27.76
C ASN A 434 -12.22 9.05 -26.58
N ILE A 435 -11.38 8.69 -25.60
CA ILE A 435 -11.06 9.54 -24.44
C ILE A 435 -10.40 10.85 -24.92
N ASN A 436 -9.49 10.78 -25.86
CA ASN A 436 -8.79 11.96 -26.39
C ASN A 436 -9.73 12.95 -27.10
N TYR A 437 -10.92 12.51 -27.53
CA TYR A 437 -11.94 13.36 -28.16
C TYR A 437 -13.05 13.80 -27.20
N LEU A 438 -12.95 13.52 -25.91
CA LEU A 438 -13.91 14.01 -24.92
C LEU A 438 -13.91 15.54 -24.86
N MET A 439 -15.09 16.11 -24.66
CA MET A 439 -15.32 17.54 -24.52
C MET A 439 -16.11 17.79 -23.22
N ALA A 440 -15.70 18.81 -22.46
CA ALA A 440 -16.37 19.20 -21.24
C ALA A 440 -17.61 20.06 -21.51
N GLY A 441 -18.68 19.88 -20.71
CA GLY A 441 -19.88 20.69 -20.74
C GLY A 441 -21.01 20.09 -19.90
N GLY A 442 -21.99 20.91 -19.53
CA GLY A 442 -23.12 20.53 -18.67
C GLY A 442 -22.85 20.68 -17.18
N GLY A 443 -23.78 20.20 -16.36
CA GLY A 443 -23.66 20.12 -14.90
C GLY A 443 -22.98 18.81 -14.45
N THR A 444 -23.16 18.40 -13.18
CA THR A 444 -22.52 17.22 -12.60
C THR A 444 -23.55 16.35 -11.89
N ASN A 445 -23.56 15.06 -12.22
CA ASN A 445 -24.37 14.03 -11.57
C ASN A 445 -23.50 12.76 -11.36
N ILE A 446 -23.01 12.57 -10.15
CA ILE A 446 -22.17 11.41 -9.81
C ILE A 446 -22.97 10.14 -9.51
N TYR A 447 -24.27 10.25 -9.25
CA TYR A 447 -25.08 9.14 -8.75
C TYR A 447 -25.56 8.22 -9.88
N ASP A 448 -26.09 8.78 -10.97
CA ASP A 448 -26.58 7.99 -12.10
C ASP A 448 -25.45 7.18 -12.79
N PRO A 449 -24.25 7.74 -13.06
CA PRO A 449 -23.15 6.96 -13.63
C PRO A 449 -22.66 5.87 -12.66
N THR A 450 -22.73 6.09 -11.34
CA THR A 450 -22.40 5.05 -10.34
C THR A 450 -23.40 3.89 -10.43
N ILE A 451 -24.70 4.16 -10.54
CA ILE A 451 -25.73 3.12 -10.72
C ILE A 451 -25.53 2.39 -12.05
N GLU A 452 -25.20 3.13 -13.12
CA GLU A 452 -24.95 2.53 -14.45
C GLU A 452 -23.71 1.62 -14.41
N ALA A 453 -22.63 2.05 -13.73
CA ALA A 453 -21.43 1.22 -13.52
C ALA A 453 -21.78 -0.08 -12.79
N LEU A 454 -22.55 -0.03 -11.72
CA LEU A 454 -23.00 -1.21 -11.00
C LEU A 454 -23.89 -2.12 -11.89
N ARG A 455 -24.74 -1.55 -12.76
CA ARG A 455 -25.54 -2.32 -13.73
C ARG A 455 -24.67 -3.06 -14.74
N ILE A 456 -23.65 -2.38 -15.28
CA ILE A 456 -22.68 -2.99 -16.22
C ILE A 456 -22.02 -4.19 -15.54
N LEU A 457 -21.51 -4.01 -14.33
CA LEU A 457 -20.84 -5.07 -13.57
C LEU A 457 -21.76 -6.25 -13.22
N ASN A 458 -23.08 -5.99 -13.04
CA ASN A 458 -24.07 -7.02 -12.72
C ASN A 458 -24.67 -7.71 -13.94
N SER A 459 -24.50 -7.13 -15.12
CA SER A 459 -24.97 -7.75 -16.38
C SER A 459 -24.04 -8.86 -16.88
N GLU A 460 -22.85 -9.03 -16.27
CA GLU A 460 -21.88 -10.07 -16.62
C GLU A 460 -22.48 -11.47 -16.42
N THR A 461 -22.52 -12.22 -17.51
CA THR A 461 -23.03 -13.59 -17.56
C THR A 461 -21.96 -14.64 -17.81
N ASP A 462 -20.70 -14.20 -17.93
CA ASP A 462 -19.57 -15.07 -18.19
C ASP A 462 -19.24 -15.94 -16.98
N ASP A 463 -18.77 -17.16 -17.23
CA ASP A 463 -18.33 -18.13 -16.17
C ASP A 463 -17.07 -17.68 -15.42
N GLU A 464 -16.40 -16.61 -15.87
CA GLU A 464 -15.24 -16.04 -15.18
C GLU A 464 -15.67 -15.16 -14.01
N GLU A 465 -15.14 -15.46 -12.84
CA GLU A 465 -15.36 -14.69 -11.63
C GLU A 465 -14.43 -13.47 -11.58
N TYR A 466 -14.94 -12.31 -12.01
CA TYR A 466 -14.18 -11.05 -11.97
C TYR A 466 -14.09 -10.45 -10.57
N THR A 467 -12.96 -9.78 -10.29
CA THR A 467 -12.91 -8.73 -9.27
C THR A 467 -13.58 -7.49 -9.85
N LYS A 468 -14.72 -7.08 -9.28
CA LYS A 468 -15.54 -5.96 -9.77
C LYS A 468 -15.18 -4.70 -9.03
N THR A 469 -15.05 -3.57 -9.76
CA THR A 469 -14.68 -2.27 -9.16
C THR A 469 -15.28 -1.12 -9.95
N VAL A 470 -15.79 -0.12 -9.23
CA VAL A 470 -16.15 1.19 -9.78
C VAL A 470 -15.10 2.20 -9.34
N ILE A 471 -14.61 3.01 -10.29
CA ILE A 471 -13.72 4.14 -10.03
C ILE A 471 -14.38 5.41 -10.54
N LEU A 472 -14.84 6.25 -9.62
CA LEU A 472 -15.52 7.51 -9.91
C LEU A 472 -14.53 8.66 -9.80
N MET A 473 -14.43 9.48 -10.84
CA MET A 473 -13.58 10.66 -10.87
C MET A 473 -14.41 11.90 -11.17
N THR A 474 -14.27 12.94 -10.33
CA THR A 474 -14.97 14.22 -10.48
C THR A 474 -14.19 15.37 -9.86
N ASP A 475 -14.33 16.57 -10.43
CA ASP A 475 -13.78 17.84 -9.92
C ASP A 475 -14.83 18.70 -9.21
N GLY A 476 -16.08 18.27 -9.12
CA GLY A 476 -17.18 19.07 -8.63
C GLY A 476 -18.18 18.34 -7.73
N GLU A 477 -19.04 19.16 -7.11
CA GLU A 477 -20.20 18.67 -6.39
C GLU A 477 -21.29 18.23 -7.36
N SER A 478 -21.98 17.14 -7.03
CA SER A 478 -23.15 16.72 -7.77
C SER A 478 -24.30 17.71 -7.57
N ASN A 479 -24.80 18.25 -8.68
CA ASN A 479 -25.89 19.22 -8.70
C ASN A 479 -27.27 18.54 -8.86
N THR A 480 -27.27 17.29 -9.34
CA THR A 480 -28.45 16.49 -9.66
C THR A 480 -28.26 15.05 -9.23
N GLY A 481 -29.31 14.25 -9.30
CA GLY A 481 -29.29 12.87 -8.82
C GLY A 481 -29.42 12.76 -7.30
N SER A 482 -29.30 11.55 -6.76
CA SER A 482 -29.52 11.29 -5.33
C SER A 482 -28.67 10.14 -4.82
N TYR A 483 -27.94 10.38 -3.73
CA TYR A 483 -27.25 9.32 -2.97
C TYR A 483 -28.20 8.19 -2.56
N TYR A 484 -29.46 8.54 -2.19
CA TYR A 484 -30.46 7.55 -1.79
C TYR A 484 -30.74 6.52 -2.89
N ASP A 485 -30.70 6.91 -4.16
CA ASP A 485 -30.95 5.99 -5.28
C ASP A 485 -29.78 5.00 -5.45
N VAL A 486 -28.53 5.44 -5.26
CA VAL A 486 -27.36 4.55 -5.23
C VAL A 486 -27.45 3.59 -4.05
N GLN A 487 -27.71 4.11 -2.84
CA GLN A 487 -27.83 3.30 -1.63
C GLN A 487 -28.94 2.25 -1.78
N LYS A 488 -30.10 2.65 -2.31
CA LYS A 488 -31.21 1.75 -2.58
C LYS A 488 -30.82 0.66 -3.59
N TYR A 489 -30.16 1.03 -4.70
CA TYR A 489 -29.70 0.08 -5.70
C TYR A 489 -28.71 -0.92 -5.07
N TYR A 490 -27.73 -0.41 -4.30
CA TYR A 490 -26.70 -1.18 -3.65
C TYR A 490 -27.27 -2.24 -2.70
N HIS A 491 -28.19 -1.84 -1.82
CA HIS A 491 -28.82 -2.76 -0.88
C HIS A 491 -29.82 -3.73 -1.53
N MET A 492 -30.57 -3.28 -2.53
CA MET A 492 -31.55 -4.16 -3.21
C MET A 492 -30.89 -5.29 -4.01
N ASN A 493 -29.68 -5.10 -4.46
CA ASN A 493 -28.92 -6.09 -5.24
C ASN A 493 -27.86 -6.82 -4.39
N GLU A 494 -27.85 -6.60 -3.05
CA GLU A 494 -26.86 -7.19 -2.14
C GLU A 494 -25.42 -6.96 -2.65
N GLU A 495 -25.15 -5.72 -3.13
CA GLU A 495 -23.88 -5.38 -3.74
C GLU A 495 -22.73 -5.43 -2.74
N THR A 496 -21.57 -5.89 -3.23
CA THR A 496 -20.29 -5.87 -2.51
C THR A 496 -19.19 -5.16 -3.31
N THR A 497 -19.55 -4.62 -4.48
CA THR A 497 -18.62 -3.94 -5.39
C THR A 497 -18.13 -2.64 -4.76
N PRO A 498 -16.80 -2.44 -4.59
CA PRO A 498 -16.26 -1.20 -4.07
C PRO A 498 -16.44 -0.05 -5.07
N ILE A 499 -16.81 1.12 -4.54
CA ILE A 499 -16.93 2.37 -5.28
C ILE A 499 -15.81 3.29 -4.79
N TYR A 500 -14.65 3.18 -5.41
CA TYR A 500 -13.55 4.11 -5.18
C TYR A 500 -13.81 5.43 -5.87
N SER A 501 -13.32 6.51 -5.28
CA SER A 501 -13.43 7.84 -5.85
C SER A 501 -12.09 8.55 -5.88
N ILE A 502 -11.86 9.35 -6.93
CA ILE A 502 -10.70 10.22 -7.04
C ILE A 502 -11.20 11.66 -7.01
N THR A 503 -10.74 12.45 -6.03
CA THR A 503 -11.01 13.89 -5.96
C THR A 503 -10.10 14.63 -6.92
N PHE A 504 -10.63 15.67 -7.56
CA PHE A 504 -9.89 16.54 -8.43
C PHE A 504 -10.31 18.00 -8.23
N GLY A 505 -9.44 18.96 -8.50
CA GLY A 505 -9.79 20.38 -8.40
C GLY A 505 -10.29 20.80 -7.01
N TYR A 506 -11.47 21.41 -6.95
CA TYR A 506 -12.11 21.93 -5.73
C TYR A 506 -13.31 21.08 -5.27
N SER A 507 -13.32 19.78 -5.57
CA SER A 507 -14.45 18.88 -5.24
C SER A 507 -14.77 18.86 -3.74
N ASP A 508 -16.08 18.80 -3.42
CA ASP A 508 -16.55 18.46 -2.08
C ASP A 508 -16.44 16.93 -1.87
N GLU A 509 -15.53 16.54 -1.00
CA GLU A 509 -15.28 15.14 -0.69
C GLU A 509 -16.46 14.48 0.06
N SER A 510 -17.40 15.24 0.62
CA SER A 510 -18.46 14.69 1.47
C SER A 510 -19.36 13.71 0.72
N GLN A 511 -19.71 14.01 -0.53
CA GLN A 511 -20.54 13.14 -1.38
C GLN A 511 -19.77 11.88 -1.81
N LEU A 512 -18.49 12.02 -2.13
CA LEU A 512 -17.61 10.90 -2.50
C LEU A 512 -17.35 9.97 -1.31
N ARG A 513 -17.16 10.54 -0.12
CA ARG A 513 -17.01 9.77 1.12
C ARG A 513 -18.25 8.95 1.44
N GLN A 514 -19.45 9.47 1.21
CA GLN A 514 -20.69 8.71 1.40
C GLN A 514 -20.76 7.46 0.49
N LEU A 515 -20.33 7.59 -0.78
CA LEU A 515 -20.28 6.46 -1.72
C LEU A 515 -19.21 5.45 -1.32
N ALA A 516 -18.04 5.93 -0.90
CA ALA A 516 -16.95 5.09 -0.44
C ALA A 516 -17.33 4.33 0.84
N GLU A 517 -17.92 5.00 1.83
CA GLU A 517 -18.38 4.39 3.08
C GLU A 517 -19.47 3.32 2.83
N LEU A 518 -20.43 3.59 1.92
CA LEU A 518 -21.47 2.63 1.53
C LEU A 518 -20.89 1.29 1.07
N SER A 519 -19.74 1.32 0.38
CA SER A 519 -19.15 0.17 -0.30
C SER A 519 -17.86 -0.33 0.37
N ASN A 520 -17.55 0.15 1.57
CA ASN A 520 -16.27 -0.10 2.26
C ASN A 520 -15.07 0.14 1.32
N ALA A 521 -15.05 1.34 0.70
CA ALA A 521 -14.04 1.79 -0.24
C ALA A 521 -13.38 3.10 0.24
N LYS A 522 -12.46 3.65 -0.55
CA LYS A 522 -11.61 4.80 -0.20
C LYS A 522 -11.79 5.93 -1.22
N VAL A 523 -11.55 7.16 -0.78
CA VAL A 523 -11.42 8.34 -1.64
C VAL A 523 -9.94 8.68 -1.75
N PHE A 524 -9.45 8.84 -2.97
CA PHE A 524 -8.06 9.15 -3.30
C PHE A 524 -7.91 10.63 -3.64
N ASP A 525 -6.78 11.22 -3.26
CA ASP A 525 -6.48 12.62 -3.56
C ASP A 525 -5.79 12.76 -4.93
N GLY A 526 -6.55 13.20 -5.92
CA GLY A 526 -6.02 13.53 -7.25
C GLY A 526 -5.54 14.98 -7.39
N LYS A 527 -5.58 15.79 -6.32
CA LYS A 527 -5.14 17.20 -6.37
C LYS A 527 -3.63 17.34 -6.50
N SER A 528 -2.88 16.34 -6.03
CA SER A 528 -1.42 16.26 -6.17
C SER A 528 -0.96 15.69 -7.52
N GLY A 529 -1.86 15.04 -8.26
CA GLY A 529 -1.64 14.45 -9.58
C GLY A 529 -2.66 13.35 -9.87
N LEU A 530 -3.38 13.47 -10.99
CA LEU A 530 -4.38 12.45 -11.39
C LEU A 530 -3.73 11.14 -11.79
N LYS A 531 -2.58 11.17 -12.44
CA LYS A 531 -1.85 9.98 -12.85
C LYS A 531 -1.49 9.12 -11.64
N GLU A 532 -0.95 9.75 -10.60
CA GLU A 532 -0.58 9.11 -9.35
C GLU A 532 -1.80 8.54 -8.63
N ALA A 533 -2.90 9.29 -8.54
CA ALA A 533 -4.15 8.84 -7.93
C ALA A 533 -4.77 7.64 -8.67
N PHE A 534 -4.76 7.64 -10.01
CA PHE A 534 -5.22 6.50 -10.79
C PHE A 534 -4.29 5.29 -10.64
N ALA A 535 -2.97 5.48 -10.56
CA ALA A 535 -2.01 4.42 -10.30
C ALA A 535 -2.23 3.82 -8.89
N GLU A 536 -2.51 4.67 -7.90
CA GLU A 536 -2.82 4.23 -6.55
C GLU A 536 -4.11 3.40 -6.52
N VAL A 537 -5.23 3.91 -7.05
CA VAL A 537 -6.52 3.19 -7.03
C VAL A 537 -6.44 1.87 -7.81
N ARG A 538 -5.61 1.79 -8.85
CA ARG A 538 -5.39 0.56 -9.62
C ARG A 538 -4.78 -0.56 -8.79
N SER A 539 -4.03 -0.25 -7.75
CA SER A 539 -3.44 -1.23 -6.84
C SER A 539 -4.45 -1.92 -5.90
N TYR A 540 -5.71 -1.47 -5.90
CA TYR A 540 -6.82 -2.05 -5.13
C TYR A 540 -7.69 -3.04 -5.95
N ASN A 541 -7.26 -3.37 -7.16
CA ASN A 541 -8.00 -4.22 -8.12
C ASN A 541 -7.29 -5.53 -8.43
#